data_27c1b0a674a701573678208a6e1f1973
#
_entry.id   27c1b0a674a701573678208a6e1f1973
#
_cell.length_a   1.000
_cell.length_b   1.000
_cell.length_c   1.000
_cell.angle_alpha   90.00
_cell.angle_beta   90.00
_cell.angle_gamma   90.00
#
_symmetry.space_group_name_H-M   'P 1'
#
loop_
_entity.id
_entity.type
_entity.pdbx_description
1 polymer ?
#
loop_
_entity_poly.entity_id
_entity_poly.type
_entity_poly.pdbx_seq_one_letter_code
_entity_poly.pdbx_strand_id
1 'polypeptide(L)'
;MNCEEAQELITALIDDELSEWESASIKSHLEQCVRCQAMHQQERALKAEVRMAAASVIAPADLREKILLGLGSAHEQGGVSKEREGPGWLSQLALRPVFVFALLLLLLLPAVYLMRPKELSIPLFALENHQKIVERSLAYVAEENEEKLKAELLRSVEGRFAPMGYDLSMMGLRPVGGTVQEISGRKILVTLYEGTAPSLTCYTFLGTEGDVPKEAALFTDPEKRIDFYTFSRGGVNGVMHREGKVICILVSKLPMPELLALARSKAQPTPPPL
;
A
#
# COMPACT_ATOMS: atom_id res chain seq x y z
N MET A 1 -19.60 -17.97 10.37
CA MET A 1 -18.67 -16.85 10.14
C MET A 1 -17.25 -17.37 10.23
N ASN A 2 -16.41 -17.12 9.22
CA ASN A 2 -14.98 -17.46 9.25
C ASN A 2 -14.15 -16.31 9.89
N CYS A 3 -12.82 -16.49 10.05
CA CYS A 3 -11.99 -15.48 10.72
C CYS A 3 -11.81 -14.20 9.87
N GLU A 4 -11.84 -14.30 8.56
CA GLU A 4 -11.70 -13.15 7.65
C GLU A 4 -12.93 -12.26 7.71
N GLU A 5 -14.12 -12.85 7.60
CA GLU A 5 -15.41 -12.16 7.79
C GLU A 5 -15.53 -11.53 9.19
N ALA A 6 -15.04 -12.22 10.23
CA ALA A 6 -15.07 -11.69 11.58
C ALA A 6 -14.14 -10.47 11.75
N GLN A 7 -12.96 -10.48 11.14
CA GLN A 7 -12.00 -9.36 11.21
C GLN A 7 -12.55 -8.10 10.58
N GLU A 8 -13.25 -8.20 9.47
CA GLU A 8 -13.90 -7.05 8.79
C GLU A 8 -14.98 -6.38 9.65
N LEU A 9 -15.62 -7.14 10.53
CA LEU A 9 -16.71 -6.64 11.36
C LEU A 9 -16.29 -6.15 12.76
N ILE A 10 -15.04 -6.40 13.19
CA ILE A 10 -14.57 -6.05 14.54
C ILE A 10 -14.69 -4.55 14.81
N THR A 11 -14.25 -3.71 13.89
CA THR A 11 -14.28 -2.25 14.04
C THR A 11 -15.73 -1.74 14.13
N ALA A 12 -16.60 -2.20 13.26
CA ALA A 12 -18.02 -1.85 13.26
C ALA A 12 -18.75 -2.34 14.53
N LEU A 13 -18.35 -3.51 15.08
CA LEU A 13 -18.85 -3.97 16.39
C LEU A 13 -18.46 -3.02 17.53
N ILE A 14 -17.22 -2.50 17.51
CA ILE A 14 -16.71 -1.58 18.53
C ILE A 14 -17.38 -0.20 18.42
N ASP A 15 -17.85 0.17 17.22
CA ASP A 15 -18.50 1.45 16.94
C ASP A 15 -20.05 1.38 17.09
N ASP A 16 -20.59 0.20 17.43
CA ASP A 16 -22.02 -0.07 17.53
C ASP A 16 -22.79 0.18 16.21
N GLU A 17 -22.12 -0.05 15.07
CA GLU A 17 -22.68 0.18 13.73
C GLU A 17 -23.30 -1.08 13.08
N LEU A 18 -23.20 -2.24 13.75
CA LEU A 18 -23.72 -3.50 13.25
C LEU A 18 -25.21 -3.69 13.57
N SER A 19 -25.92 -4.37 12.69
CA SER A 19 -27.26 -4.88 12.97
C SER A 19 -27.25 -5.91 14.12
N GLU A 20 -28.39 -6.15 14.75
CA GLU A 20 -28.50 -7.12 15.84
C GLU A 20 -28.05 -8.53 15.43
N TRP A 21 -28.34 -8.94 14.20
CA TRP A 21 -27.97 -10.25 13.69
C TRP A 21 -26.44 -10.36 13.46
N GLU A 22 -25.83 -9.35 12.87
CA GLU A 22 -24.37 -9.31 12.66
C GLU A 22 -23.62 -9.27 13.98
N SER A 23 -24.10 -8.46 14.93
CA SER A 23 -23.55 -8.39 16.28
C SER A 23 -23.62 -9.73 17.01
N ALA A 24 -24.72 -10.47 16.90
CA ALA A 24 -24.85 -11.78 17.50
C ALA A 24 -23.90 -12.79 16.84
N SER A 25 -23.79 -12.75 15.52
CA SER A 25 -22.93 -13.66 14.75
C SER A 25 -21.44 -13.47 15.07
N ILE A 26 -20.95 -12.22 15.12
CA ILE A 26 -19.56 -11.93 15.46
C ILE A 26 -19.25 -12.24 16.93
N LYS A 27 -20.15 -11.92 17.86
CA LYS A 27 -19.95 -12.26 19.28
C LYS A 27 -19.79 -13.76 19.49
N SER A 28 -20.63 -14.58 18.84
CA SER A 28 -20.49 -16.04 18.88
C SER A 28 -19.15 -16.52 18.31
N HIS A 29 -18.64 -15.90 17.24
CA HIS A 29 -17.31 -16.22 16.71
C HIS A 29 -16.20 -15.82 17.69
N LEU A 30 -16.27 -14.65 18.32
CA LEU A 30 -15.30 -14.18 19.30
C LEU A 30 -15.19 -15.08 20.53
N GLU A 31 -16.28 -15.74 20.94
CA GLU A 31 -16.29 -16.73 22.02
C GLU A 31 -15.51 -18.00 21.67
N GLN A 32 -15.41 -18.35 20.39
CA GLN A 32 -14.81 -19.59 19.90
C GLN A 32 -13.42 -19.39 19.31
N CYS A 33 -13.02 -18.16 18.97
CA CYS A 33 -11.77 -17.87 18.29
C CYS A 33 -10.87 -16.93 19.10
N VAL A 34 -9.85 -17.48 19.75
CA VAL A 34 -8.89 -16.72 20.58
C VAL A 34 -8.16 -15.62 19.79
N ARG A 35 -7.87 -15.87 18.51
CA ARG A 35 -7.19 -14.90 17.64
C ARG A 35 -8.04 -13.66 17.38
N CYS A 36 -9.31 -13.85 17.01
CA CYS A 36 -10.22 -12.72 16.76
C CYS A 36 -10.61 -12.01 18.05
N GLN A 37 -10.71 -12.73 19.17
CA GLN A 37 -10.89 -12.15 20.49
C GLN A 37 -9.72 -11.22 20.88
N ALA A 38 -8.48 -11.65 20.67
CA ALA A 38 -7.30 -10.84 20.96
C ALA A 38 -7.28 -9.55 20.10
N MET A 39 -7.60 -9.66 18.81
CA MET A 39 -7.70 -8.50 17.92
C MET A 39 -8.81 -7.52 18.38
N HIS A 40 -9.98 -8.02 18.71
CA HIS A 40 -11.06 -7.19 19.25
C HIS A 40 -10.65 -6.45 20.55
N GLN A 41 -9.94 -7.11 21.45
CA GLN A 41 -9.43 -6.48 22.68
C GLN A 41 -8.41 -5.39 22.36
N GLN A 42 -7.50 -5.64 21.42
CA GLN A 42 -6.49 -4.68 21.00
C GLN A 42 -7.11 -3.42 20.38
N GLU A 43 -8.07 -3.57 19.50
CA GLU A 43 -8.77 -2.42 18.88
C GLU A 43 -9.60 -1.63 19.91
N ARG A 44 -10.26 -2.31 20.83
CA ARG A 44 -10.97 -1.63 21.95
C ARG A 44 -10.02 -0.82 22.82
N ALA A 45 -8.85 -1.36 23.14
CA ALA A 45 -7.83 -0.66 23.93
C ALA A 45 -7.35 0.59 23.18
N LEU A 46 -7.04 0.46 21.89
CA LEU A 46 -6.64 1.60 21.04
C LEU A 46 -7.72 2.69 21.01
N LYS A 47 -8.97 2.32 20.81
CA LYS A 47 -10.10 3.28 20.83
C LYS A 47 -10.21 4.00 22.18
N ALA A 48 -9.98 3.29 23.28
CA ALA A 48 -10.00 3.89 24.62
C ALA A 48 -8.86 4.90 24.80
N GLU A 49 -7.65 4.59 24.34
CA GLU A 49 -6.50 5.51 24.37
C GLU A 49 -6.75 6.77 23.54
N VAL A 50 -7.28 6.62 22.32
CA VAL A 50 -7.65 7.75 21.46
C VAL A 50 -8.72 8.62 22.14
N ARG A 51 -9.73 8.02 22.76
CA ARG A 51 -10.75 8.77 23.51
C ARG A 51 -10.17 9.55 24.69
N MET A 52 -9.23 8.96 25.44
CA MET A 52 -8.55 9.63 26.54
C MET A 52 -7.70 10.81 26.04
N ALA A 53 -6.98 10.62 24.94
CA ALA A 53 -6.20 11.70 24.31
C ALA A 53 -7.12 12.83 23.79
N ALA A 54 -8.24 12.49 23.17
CA ALA A 54 -9.22 13.46 22.68
C ALA A 54 -9.96 14.21 23.81
N ALA A 55 -10.13 13.60 24.98
CA ALA A 55 -10.78 14.23 26.12
C ALA A 55 -10.03 15.49 26.66
N SER A 56 -8.74 15.59 26.35
CA SER A 56 -7.93 16.79 26.67
C SER A 56 -8.16 17.95 25.70
N VAL A 57 -8.82 17.71 24.56
CA VAL A 57 -9.12 18.74 23.55
C VAL A 57 -10.42 19.45 23.93
N ILE A 58 -10.30 20.72 24.32
CA ILE A 58 -11.45 21.56 24.66
C ILE A 58 -11.97 22.20 23.37
N ALA A 59 -13.23 21.94 23.05
CA ALA A 59 -13.88 22.60 21.91
C ALA A 59 -14.04 24.11 22.16
N PRO A 60 -13.94 24.97 21.14
CA PRO A 60 -14.19 26.40 21.27
C PRO A 60 -15.57 26.66 21.90
N ALA A 61 -15.66 27.64 22.82
CA ALA A 61 -16.88 27.90 23.58
C ALA A 61 -18.10 28.25 22.71
N ASP A 62 -17.85 28.88 21.55
CA ASP A 62 -18.86 29.29 20.57
C ASP A 62 -19.34 28.17 19.63
N LEU A 63 -18.64 27.04 19.59
CA LEU A 63 -18.97 25.94 18.69
C LEU A 63 -20.34 25.34 18.99
N ARG A 64 -20.65 25.18 20.26
CA ARG A 64 -21.97 24.64 20.69
C ARG A 64 -23.13 25.53 20.23
N GLU A 65 -22.97 26.86 20.37
CA GLU A 65 -23.98 27.82 19.95
C GLU A 65 -24.17 27.81 18.44
N LYS A 66 -23.08 27.77 17.67
CA LYS A 66 -23.10 27.65 16.21
C LYS A 66 -23.82 26.38 15.73
N ILE A 67 -23.59 25.24 16.40
CA ILE A 67 -24.26 23.98 16.06
C ILE A 67 -25.76 24.09 16.37
N LEU A 68 -26.14 24.60 17.55
CA LEU A 68 -27.55 24.73 17.93
C LEU A 68 -28.30 25.70 17.02
N LEU A 69 -27.68 26.83 16.64
CA LEU A 69 -28.24 27.76 15.66
C LEU A 69 -28.42 27.12 14.28
N GLY A 70 -27.43 26.33 13.83
CA GLY A 70 -27.52 25.58 12.58
C GLY A 70 -28.62 24.51 12.56
N LEU A 71 -28.82 23.82 13.67
CA LEU A 71 -29.89 22.83 13.81
C LEU A 71 -31.28 23.48 13.95
N GLY A 72 -31.37 24.63 14.64
CA GLY A 72 -32.61 25.41 14.77
C GLY A 72 -33.12 25.92 13.42
N SER A 73 -32.21 26.46 12.59
CA SER A 73 -32.57 26.93 11.24
C SER A 73 -32.99 25.81 10.29
N ALA A 74 -32.50 24.59 10.49
CA ALA A 74 -32.92 23.42 9.72
C ALA A 74 -34.34 22.92 10.09
N HIS A 75 -34.75 23.16 11.33
CA HIS A 75 -36.08 22.72 11.80
C HIS A 75 -37.20 23.71 11.41
N GLU A 76 -36.92 25.00 11.27
CA GLU A 76 -37.89 26.00 10.82
C GLU A 76 -38.20 25.96 9.31
N GLN A 77 -37.35 25.30 8.51
CA GLN A 77 -37.62 25.09 7.07
C GLN A 77 -38.59 23.93 6.76
N GLY A 78 -39.13 23.24 7.79
CA GLY A 78 -40.15 22.18 7.66
C GLY A 78 -41.59 22.68 7.69
N GLY A 79 -41.87 23.97 7.78
CA GLY A 79 -43.21 24.57 7.87
C GLY A 79 -43.70 25.11 6.53
N VAL A 80 -44.69 24.42 5.98
CA VAL A 80 -45.73 24.84 5.03
C VAL A 80 -45.52 26.21 4.36
N SER A 81 -44.99 26.23 3.18
CA SER A 81 -45.00 27.40 2.30
C SER A 81 -46.28 27.50 1.53
N LYS A 82 -47.03 28.54 1.88
CA LYS A 82 -48.18 29.09 1.16
C LYS A 82 -47.76 29.45 -0.27
N GLU A 83 -48.53 29.00 -1.22
CA GLU A 83 -48.44 29.32 -2.64
C GLU A 83 -48.31 30.84 -2.85
N ARG A 84 -47.24 31.23 -3.54
CA ARG A 84 -47.19 32.48 -4.29
C ARG A 84 -46.99 32.16 -5.74
N GLU A 85 -48.04 32.31 -6.51
CA GLU A 85 -48.00 32.31 -7.98
C GLU A 85 -47.10 33.44 -8.48
N GLY A 86 -46.09 33.10 -9.25
CA GLY A 86 -45.30 33.98 -10.07
C GLY A 86 -44.83 33.20 -11.32
N PRO A 87 -44.94 33.81 -12.52
CA PRO A 87 -44.70 33.13 -13.78
C PRO A 87 -43.20 32.98 -14.02
N GLY A 88 -42.70 31.81 -13.85
CA GLY A 88 -41.31 31.50 -14.16
C GLY A 88 -41.16 30.09 -14.76
N TRP A 89 -40.90 30.01 -16.06
CA TRP A 89 -40.55 28.78 -16.78
C TRP A 89 -39.41 27.98 -16.17
N LEU A 90 -38.65 28.57 -15.26
CA LEU A 90 -37.59 27.94 -14.46
C LEU A 90 -38.09 27.11 -13.28
N SER A 91 -39.38 27.21 -12.89
CA SER A 91 -39.95 26.46 -11.76
C SER A 91 -40.35 25.02 -12.11
N GLN A 92 -40.29 24.62 -13.38
CA GLN A 92 -40.54 23.24 -13.81
C GLN A 92 -39.31 22.33 -13.72
N LEU A 93 -38.13 22.89 -13.42
CA LEU A 93 -36.98 22.14 -12.94
C LEU A 93 -37.02 22.00 -11.41
N ALA A 94 -38.20 21.72 -10.84
CA ALA A 94 -38.31 21.11 -9.52
C ALA A 94 -37.58 19.76 -9.63
N LEU A 95 -36.29 19.82 -9.37
CA LEU A 95 -35.38 18.70 -9.39
C LEU A 95 -35.97 17.61 -8.51
N ARG A 96 -36.63 16.62 -9.15
CA ARG A 96 -37.03 15.40 -8.45
C ARG A 96 -35.80 14.94 -7.67
N PRO A 97 -35.91 14.55 -6.41
CA PRO A 97 -34.76 14.17 -5.59
C PRO A 97 -33.80 13.20 -6.30
N VAL A 98 -34.33 12.44 -7.26
CA VAL A 98 -33.57 11.57 -8.18
C VAL A 98 -32.54 12.33 -9.03
N PHE A 99 -32.85 13.55 -9.51
CA PHE A 99 -31.90 14.34 -10.33
C PHE A 99 -30.79 14.97 -9.48
N VAL A 100 -31.11 15.41 -8.25
CA VAL A 100 -30.09 15.92 -7.31
C VAL A 100 -29.15 14.79 -6.91
N PHE A 101 -29.69 13.59 -6.63
CA PHE A 101 -28.89 12.41 -6.31
C PHE A 101 -28.02 11.99 -7.51
N ALA A 102 -28.58 11.98 -8.73
CA ALA A 102 -27.82 11.65 -9.94
C ALA A 102 -26.70 12.65 -10.22
N LEU A 103 -26.93 13.96 -10.00
CA LEU A 103 -25.91 15.01 -10.16
C LEU A 103 -24.82 14.89 -9.08
N LEU A 104 -25.21 14.60 -7.85
CA LEU A 104 -24.27 14.36 -6.72
C LEU A 104 -23.43 13.11 -6.97
N LEU A 105 -24.01 12.04 -7.46
CA LEU A 105 -23.31 10.83 -7.88
C LEU A 105 -22.36 11.09 -9.05
N LEU A 106 -22.76 11.88 -10.03
CA LEU A 106 -21.94 12.27 -11.18
C LEU A 106 -20.73 13.13 -10.77
N LEU A 107 -20.87 13.95 -9.71
CA LEU A 107 -19.78 14.76 -9.17
C LEU A 107 -18.89 13.97 -8.19
N LEU A 108 -19.47 13.03 -7.40
CA LEU A 108 -18.72 12.22 -6.45
C LEU A 108 -17.90 11.11 -7.12
N LEU A 109 -18.41 10.48 -8.19
CA LEU A 109 -17.71 9.42 -8.89
C LEU A 109 -16.33 9.85 -9.42
N PRO A 110 -16.18 11.00 -10.14
CA PRO A 110 -14.85 11.47 -10.54
C PRO A 110 -13.99 11.89 -9.34
N ALA A 111 -14.57 12.46 -8.27
CA ALA A 111 -13.82 12.80 -7.07
C ALA A 111 -13.26 11.54 -6.38
N VAL A 112 -14.06 10.50 -6.22
CA VAL A 112 -13.62 9.20 -5.70
C VAL A 112 -12.59 8.55 -6.61
N TYR A 113 -12.77 8.65 -7.93
CA TYR A 113 -11.80 8.14 -8.91
C TYR A 113 -10.46 8.88 -8.85
N LEU A 114 -10.48 10.20 -8.65
CA LEU A 114 -9.28 11.04 -8.51
C LEU A 114 -8.62 10.87 -7.12
N MET A 115 -9.40 10.53 -6.09
CA MET A 115 -8.92 10.25 -4.73
C MET A 115 -8.48 8.81 -4.52
N ARG A 116 -8.67 7.91 -5.51
CA ARG A 116 -8.09 6.56 -5.41
C ARG A 116 -6.60 6.72 -5.16
N PRO A 117 -6.07 6.15 -4.04
CA PRO A 117 -4.64 6.14 -3.83
C PRO A 117 -4.03 5.50 -5.07
N LYS A 118 -3.13 6.22 -5.75
CA LYS A 118 -2.35 5.64 -6.84
C LYS A 118 -1.70 4.41 -6.25
N GLU A 119 -2.02 3.23 -6.80
CA GLU A 119 -1.33 2.01 -6.38
C GLU A 119 0.17 2.30 -6.45
N LEU A 120 0.81 2.18 -5.30
CA LEU A 120 2.22 2.48 -5.18
C LEU A 120 2.98 1.46 -6.01
N SER A 121 3.46 1.88 -7.17
CA SER A 121 4.24 1.02 -8.06
C SER A 121 5.51 0.58 -7.33
N ILE A 122 5.70 -0.73 -7.14
CA ILE A 122 6.87 -1.28 -6.43
C ILE A 122 8.19 -0.78 -7.04
N PRO A 123 8.37 -0.71 -8.38
CA PRO A 123 9.57 -0.15 -8.97
C PRO A 123 9.84 1.31 -8.59
N LEU A 124 8.81 2.17 -8.56
CA LEU A 124 8.97 3.56 -8.13
C LEU A 124 9.27 3.66 -6.64
N PHE A 125 8.60 2.85 -5.82
CA PHE A 125 8.91 2.71 -4.40
C PHE A 125 10.37 2.30 -4.18
N ALA A 126 10.90 1.36 -4.97
CA ALA A 126 12.28 0.91 -4.87
C ALA A 126 13.28 2.05 -5.12
N LEU A 127 13.05 2.91 -6.13
CA LEU A 127 13.86 4.10 -6.38
C LEU A 127 13.81 5.11 -5.23
N GLU A 128 12.61 5.41 -4.74
CA GLU A 128 12.40 6.41 -3.68
C GLU A 128 12.98 5.97 -2.32
N ASN A 129 12.96 4.66 -2.04
CA ASN A 129 13.43 4.15 -0.76
C ASN A 129 14.88 3.64 -0.78
N HIS A 130 15.52 3.56 -1.95
CA HIS A 130 16.93 3.17 -2.06
C HIS A 130 17.81 3.95 -1.09
N GLN A 131 17.72 5.28 -1.09
CA GLN A 131 18.52 6.14 -0.22
C GLN A 131 18.24 5.89 1.27
N LYS A 132 16.96 5.70 1.65
CA LYS A 132 16.58 5.41 3.05
C LYS A 132 17.14 4.08 3.55
N ILE A 133 17.26 3.09 2.66
CA ILE A 133 17.82 1.78 2.98
C ILE A 133 19.34 1.89 3.11
N VAL A 134 19.99 2.60 2.21
CA VAL A 134 21.45 2.87 2.29
C VAL A 134 21.81 3.64 3.58
N GLU A 135 21.00 4.62 3.97
CA GLU A 135 21.15 5.37 5.22
C GLU A 135 20.70 4.58 6.46
N ARG A 136 20.19 3.36 6.30
CA ARG A 136 19.67 2.50 7.38
C ARG A 136 18.58 3.18 8.22
N SER A 137 17.82 4.07 7.60
CA SER A 137 16.71 4.79 8.26
C SER A 137 15.41 3.96 8.34
N LEU A 138 15.40 2.77 7.77
CA LEU A 138 14.32 1.77 7.89
C LEU A 138 14.78 0.58 8.73
N ALA A 139 13.82 -0.16 9.29
CA ALA A 139 14.11 -1.40 10.01
C ALA A 139 14.94 -2.35 9.12
N TYR A 140 16.09 -2.78 9.64
CA TYR A 140 17.13 -3.43 8.87
C TYR A 140 17.82 -4.49 9.72
N VAL A 141 18.00 -5.67 9.15
CA VAL A 141 18.76 -6.77 9.76
C VAL A 141 20.19 -6.71 9.23
N ALA A 142 21.15 -6.38 10.09
CA ALA A 142 22.56 -6.39 9.75
C ALA A 142 23.08 -7.82 9.80
N GLU A 143 23.44 -8.39 8.66
CA GLU A 143 24.03 -9.72 8.51
C GLU A 143 24.91 -9.75 7.28
N GLU A 144 26.20 -9.93 7.48
CA GLU A 144 27.20 -9.97 6.39
C GLU A 144 27.37 -11.38 5.79
N ASN A 145 26.90 -12.39 6.49
CA ASN A 145 26.91 -13.75 5.97
C ASN A 145 25.71 -13.95 5.03
N GLU A 146 25.97 -14.08 3.74
CA GLU A 146 24.97 -14.18 2.69
C GLU A 146 23.98 -15.33 2.92
N GLU A 147 24.46 -16.51 3.33
CA GLU A 147 23.62 -17.69 3.56
C GLU A 147 22.68 -17.49 4.74
N LYS A 148 23.16 -16.86 5.83
CA LYS A 148 22.33 -16.53 7.00
C LYS A 148 21.29 -15.48 6.65
N LEU A 149 21.69 -14.40 5.97
CA LEU A 149 20.79 -13.36 5.51
C LEU A 149 19.68 -13.92 4.61
N LYS A 150 20.06 -14.76 3.63
CA LYS A 150 19.12 -15.43 2.74
C LYS A 150 18.15 -16.33 3.50
N ALA A 151 18.63 -17.10 4.47
CA ALA A 151 17.81 -17.97 5.30
C ALA A 151 16.83 -17.18 6.17
N GLU A 152 17.22 -16.02 6.67
CA GLU A 152 16.36 -15.15 7.47
C GLU A 152 15.28 -14.47 6.63
N LEU A 153 15.66 -13.91 5.49
CA LEU A 153 14.71 -13.32 4.54
C LEU A 153 13.72 -14.36 4.01
N LEU A 154 14.18 -15.58 3.71
CA LEU A 154 13.33 -16.69 3.26
C LEU A 154 12.30 -17.09 4.33
N ARG A 155 12.70 -17.12 5.61
CA ARG A 155 11.78 -17.41 6.73
C ARG A 155 10.68 -16.35 6.86
N SER A 156 11.00 -15.10 6.63
CA SER A 156 10.05 -13.97 6.76
C SER A 156 8.91 -14.02 5.73
N VAL A 157 9.10 -14.75 4.62
CA VAL A 157 8.08 -14.99 3.59
C VAL A 157 7.58 -16.45 3.58
N GLU A 158 7.80 -17.17 4.69
CA GLU A 158 7.32 -18.55 4.87
C GLU A 158 7.82 -19.52 3.78
N GLY A 159 9.01 -19.26 3.25
CA GLY A 159 9.61 -20.09 2.21
C GLY A 159 9.00 -19.96 0.82
N ARG A 160 8.07 -19.00 0.60
CA ARG A 160 7.35 -18.87 -0.68
C ARG A 160 8.25 -18.48 -1.86
N PHE A 161 9.29 -17.71 -1.61
CA PHE A 161 10.33 -17.33 -2.58
C PHE A 161 11.59 -16.90 -1.84
N ALA A 162 12.74 -17.07 -2.48
CA ALA A 162 14.03 -16.66 -1.91
C ALA A 162 14.44 -15.29 -2.45
N PRO A 163 15.23 -14.50 -1.69
CA PRO A 163 15.89 -13.34 -2.26
C PRO A 163 16.82 -13.76 -3.39
N MET A 164 16.86 -13.00 -4.48
CA MET A 164 17.86 -13.18 -5.52
C MET A 164 19.20 -12.69 -4.98
N GLY A 165 20.11 -13.62 -4.74
CA GLY A 165 21.47 -13.34 -4.33
C GLY A 165 22.36 -13.07 -5.53
N TYR A 166 23.18 -12.02 -5.43
CA TYR A 166 24.16 -11.68 -6.45
C TYR A 166 25.56 -11.70 -5.84
N ASP A 167 26.43 -12.54 -6.38
CA ASP A 167 27.87 -12.43 -6.10
C ASP A 167 28.41 -11.19 -6.82
N LEU A 168 28.60 -10.12 -6.07
CA LEU A 168 29.10 -8.82 -6.54
C LEU A 168 30.54 -8.54 -6.10
N SER A 169 31.24 -9.55 -5.64
CA SER A 169 32.62 -9.45 -5.12
C SER A 169 33.59 -8.83 -6.15
N MET A 170 33.41 -9.15 -7.44
CA MET A 170 34.22 -8.54 -8.53
C MET A 170 34.05 -7.02 -8.67
N MET A 171 32.90 -6.47 -8.16
CA MET A 171 32.65 -5.02 -8.09
C MET A 171 33.06 -4.42 -6.74
N GLY A 172 33.61 -5.23 -5.85
CA GLY A 172 33.94 -4.84 -4.49
C GLY A 172 32.69 -4.59 -3.62
N LEU A 173 31.54 -5.14 -4.01
CA LEU A 173 30.29 -5.06 -3.25
C LEU A 173 30.04 -6.39 -2.52
N ARG A 174 29.57 -6.31 -1.29
CA ARG A 174 29.16 -7.46 -0.47
C ARG A 174 27.81 -7.21 0.17
N PRO A 175 27.01 -8.24 0.45
CA PRO A 175 25.81 -8.07 1.22
C PRO A 175 26.16 -7.63 2.65
N VAL A 176 25.45 -6.64 3.16
CA VAL A 176 25.66 -6.12 4.53
C VAL A 176 24.41 -6.27 5.38
N GLY A 177 23.32 -6.73 4.77
CA GLY A 177 22.07 -7.02 5.44
C GLY A 177 20.85 -6.80 4.56
N GLY A 178 19.67 -6.82 5.18
CA GLY A 178 18.42 -6.69 4.46
C GLY A 178 17.22 -6.35 5.33
N THR A 179 16.09 -6.20 4.67
CA THR A 179 14.81 -5.91 5.33
C THR A 179 13.67 -6.53 4.53
N VAL A 180 12.51 -6.66 5.18
CA VAL A 180 11.26 -7.04 4.54
C VAL A 180 10.34 -5.84 4.55
N GLN A 181 9.85 -5.47 3.39
CA GLN A 181 8.87 -4.40 3.21
C GLN A 181 7.54 -5.01 2.81
N GLU A 182 6.44 -4.35 3.18
CA GLU A 182 5.12 -4.74 2.73
C GLU A 182 4.46 -3.59 1.97
N ILE A 183 4.07 -3.85 0.72
CA ILE A 183 3.46 -2.86 -0.16
C ILE A 183 2.23 -3.50 -0.81
N SER A 184 1.07 -2.90 -0.59
CA SER A 184 -0.21 -3.39 -1.13
C SER A 184 -0.44 -4.88 -0.83
N GLY A 185 -0.14 -5.31 0.42
CA GLY A 185 -0.29 -6.70 0.87
C GLY A 185 0.75 -7.68 0.31
N ARG A 186 1.76 -7.19 -0.44
CA ARG A 186 2.85 -8.02 -0.97
C ARG A 186 4.13 -7.82 -0.16
N LYS A 187 4.72 -8.93 0.29
CA LYS A 187 6.04 -8.91 0.95
C LYS A 187 7.14 -8.79 -0.09
N ILE A 188 8.07 -7.89 0.16
CA ILE A 188 9.21 -7.58 -0.70
C ILE A 188 10.46 -7.78 0.13
N LEU A 189 11.33 -8.67 -0.31
CA LEU A 189 12.64 -8.87 0.29
C LEU A 189 13.62 -7.86 -0.29
N VAL A 190 14.34 -7.16 0.56
CA VAL A 190 15.34 -6.18 0.16
C VAL A 190 16.69 -6.57 0.72
N THR A 191 17.68 -6.70 -0.15
CA THR A 191 19.09 -6.93 0.23
C THR A 191 19.90 -5.69 -0.11
N LEU A 192 20.72 -5.23 0.82
CA LEU A 192 21.65 -4.12 0.64
C LEU A 192 23.05 -4.65 0.42
N TYR A 193 23.72 -4.15 -0.62
CA TYR A 193 25.12 -4.40 -0.95
C TYR A 193 25.91 -3.11 -0.81
N GLU A 194 27.03 -3.17 -0.10
CA GLU A 194 27.95 -2.03 0.09
C GLU A 194 29.39 -2.44 -0.16
N GLY A 195 30.23 -1.46 -0.48
CA GLY A 195 31.65 -1.66 -0.72
C GLY A 195 32.33 -0.47 -1.38
N THR A 196 33.22 -0.71 -2.35
CA THR A 196 33.98 0.34 -3.05
C THR A 196 33.17 1.02 -4.15
N ALA A 197 32.21 0.34 -4.74
CA ALA A 197 31.26 0.90 -5.72
C ALA A 197 30.05 1.56 -5.01
N PRO A 198 29.26 2.38 -5.73
CA PRO A 198 28.00 2.89 -5.20
C PRO A 198 27.10 1.76 -4.67
N SER A 199 26.49 1.96 -3.51
CA SER A 199 25.61 0.98 -2.87
C SER A 199 24.52 0.52 -3.83
N LEU A 200 24.14 -0.76 -3.70
CA LEU A 200 23.12 -1.39 -4.52
C LEU A 200 22.06 -2.04 -3.62
N THR A 201 20.81 -1.86 -3.94
CA THR A 201 19.69 -2.58 -3.31
C THR A 201 19.03 -3.52 -4.31
N CYS A 202 18.78 -4.75 -3.88
CA CYS A 202 18.03 -5.74 -4.65
C CYS A 202 16.67 -5.96 -3.99
N TYR A 203 15.59 -5.70 -4.71
CA TYR A 203 14.21 -5.96 -4.30
C TYR A 203 13.72 -7.22 -4.99
N THR A 204 13.27 -8.19 -4.21
CA THR A 204 12.78 -9.47 -4.73
C THR A 204 11.36 -9.70 -4.24
N PHE A 205 10.43 -10.01 -5.13
CA PHE A 205 9.02 -10.24 -4.79
C PHE A 205 8.31 -11.11 -5.83
N LEU A 206 7.15 -11.65 -5.45
CA LEU A 206 6.27 -12.33 -6.41
C LEU A 206 5.47 -11.29 -7.18
N GLY A 207 5.54 -11.34 -8.51
CA GLY A 207 4.91 -10.33 -9.34
C GLY A 207 4.49 -10.83 -10.73
N THR A 208 3.91 -9.91 -11.50
CA THR A 208 3.37 -10.14 -12.82
C THR A 208 3.88 -9.11 -13.82
N GLU A 209 3.53 -9.23 -15.08
CA GLU A 209 3.82 -8.22 -16.11
C GLU A 209 3.20 -6.84 -15.82
N GLY A 210 2.11 -6.82 -15.06
CA GLY A 210 1.47 -5.58 -14.62
C GLY A 210 2.32 -4.73 -13.67
N ASP A 211 3.38 -5.28 -13.10
CA ASP A 211 4.31 -4.57 -12.22
C ASP A 211 5.36 -3.72 -12.97
N VAL A 212 5.44 -3.86 -14.29
CA VAL A 212 6.36 -3.07 -15.13
C VAL A 212 5.96 -1.60 -15.13
N PRO A 213 6.89 -0.66 -14.83
CA PRO A 213 6.59 0.77 -14.93
C PRO A 213 6.22 1.15 -16.36
N LYS A 214 5.17 1.95 -16.53
CA LYS A 214 4.71 2.40 -17.87
C LYS A 214 5.77 3.18 -18.65
N GLU A 215 6.68 3.82 -17.93
CA GLU A 215 7.75 4.66 -18.49
C GLU A 215 9.10 3.91 -18.63
N ALA A 216 9.13 2.60 -18.33
CA ALA A 216 10.33 1.80 -18.43
C ALA A 216 10.71 1.54 -19.89
N ALA A 217 11.99 1.66 -20.20
CA ALA A 217 12.51 1.23 -21.50
C ALA A 217 12.81 -0.28 -21.46
N LEU A 218 12.38 -0.99 -22.49
CA LEU A 218 12.60 -2.44 -22.64
C LEU A 218 13.94 -2.71 -23.32
N PHE A 219 14.72 -3.61 -22.74
CA PHE A 219 15.89 -4.22 -23.36
C PHE A 219 15.76 -5.74 -23.28
N THR A 220 15.71 -6.43 -24.40
CA THR A 220 15.69 -7.89 -24.46
C THR A 220 17.11 -8.42 -24.69
N ASP A 221 17.60 -9.27 -23.77
CA ASP A 221 18.88 -9.95 -23.95
C ASP A 221 18.76 -11.00 -25.05
N PRO A 222 19.51 -10.91 -26.17
CA PRO A 222 19.34 -11.80 -27.29
C PRO A 222 19.81 -13.24 -27.01
N GLU A 223 20.74 -13.43 -26.08
CA GLU A 223 21.31 -14.76 -25.75
C GLU A 223 20.43 -15.48 -24.72
N LYS A 224 20.07 -14.77 -23.65
CA LYS A 224 19.29 -15.33 -22.53
C LYS A 224 17.79 -15.30 -22.76
N ARG A 225 17.31 -14.47 -23.70
CA ARG A 225 15.89 -14.21 -23.97
C ARG A 225 15.14 -13.72 -22.73
N ILE A 226 15.81 -12.84 -21.95
CA ILE A 226 15.26 -12.22 -20.77
C ILE A 226 15.00 -10.75 -21.08
N ASP A 227 13.82 -10.29 -20.69
CA ASP A 227 13.44 -8.88 -20.80
C ASP A 227 13.86 -8.14 -19.54
N PHE A 228 14.60 -7.05 -19.76
CA PHE A 228 15.03 -6.10 -18.75
C PHE A 228 14.32 -4.77 -18.97
N TYR A 229 13.73 -4.24 -17.90
CA TYR A 229 13.06 -2.97 -17.91
C TYR A 229 13.89 -1.96 -17.14
N THR A 230 14.30 -0.88 -17.80
CA THR A 230 15.16 0.15 -17.22
C THR A 230 14.38 1.42 -16.95
N PHE A 231 14.58 2.02 -15.79
CA PHE A 231 13.89 3.23 -15.36
C PHE A 231 14.75 4.02 -14.38
N SER A 232 14.50 5.33 -14.27
CA SER A 232 15.33 6.21 -13.44
C SER A 232 14.50 7.31 -12.82
N ARG A 233 14.87 7.73 -11.61
CA ARG A 233 14.27 8.88 -10.95
C ARG A 233 15.26 9.53 -9.98
N GLY A 234 15.41 10.87 -10.05
CA GLY A 234 16.24 11.61 -9.10
C GLY A 234 17.70 11.18 -9.05
N GLY A 235 18.30 10.74 -10.17
CA GLY A 235 19.68 10.28 -10.23
C GLY A 235 19.89 8.85 -9.71
N VAL A 236 18.82 8.14 -9.38
CA VAL A 236 18.84 6.72 -9.02
C VAL A 236 18.30 5.91 -10.19
N ASN A 237 19.02 4.85 -10.55
CA ASN A 237 18.71 3.95 -11.66
C ASN A 237 18.16 2.63 -11.15
N GLY A 238 17.18 2.08 -11.86
CA GLY A 238 16.57 0.80 -11.60
C GLY A 238 16.56 -0.10 -12.83
N VAL A 239 16.87 -1.37 -12.64
CA VAL A 239 16.74 -2.42 -13.65
C VAL A 239 15.88 -3.54 -13.07
N MET A 240 14.79 -3.85 -13.73
CA MET A 240 13.87 -4.91 -13.36
C MET A 240 13.92 -6.05 -14.37
N HIS A 241 13.90 -7.28 -13.90
CA HIS A 241 13.72 -8.48 -14.70
C HIS A 241 12.92 -9.53 -13.94
N ARG A 242 12.43 -10.52 -14.64
CA ARG A 242 11.63 -11.61 -14.08
C ARG A 242 12.27 -12.97 -14.32
N GLU A 243 12.29 -13.81 -13.28
CA GLU A 243 12.65 -15.21 -13.33
C GLU A 243 11.47 -16.07 -12.82
N GLY A 244 10.71 -16.64 -13.74
CA GLY A 244 9.46 -17.32 -13.41
C GLY A 244 8.39 -16.39 -12.85
N LYS A 245 8.00 -16.60 -11.58
CA LYS A 245 7.04 -15.74 -10.85
C LYS A 245 7.74 -14.69 -9.99
N VAL A 246 9.06 -14.73 -9.90
CA VAL A 246 9.84 -13.84 -9.06
C VAL A 246 10.33 -12.67 -9.90
N ILE A 247 10.13 -11.46 -9.41
CA ILE A 247 10.67 -10.24 -9.98
C ILE A 247 11.83 -9.77 -9.13
N CYS A 248 12.91 -9.37 -9.79
CA CYS A 248 14.04 -8.69 -9.19
C CYS A 248 14.14 -7.27 -9.73
N ILE A 249 14.37 -6.32 -8.83
CA ILE A 249 14.71 -4.95 -9.19
C ILE A 249 16.04 -4.60 -8.53
N LEU A 250 17.05 -4.31 -9.36
CA LEU A 250 18.32 -3.75 -8.91
C LEU A 250 18.23 -2.23 -8.94
N VAL A 251 18.62 -1.58 -7.85
CA VAL A 251 18.59 -0.12 -7.72
C VAL A 251 19.93 0.37 -7.21
N SER A 252 20.50 1.37 -7.90
CA SER A 252 21.78 1.98 -7.54
C SER A 252 21.93 3.37 -8.18
N LYS A 253 22.93 4.13 -7.72
CA LYS A 253 23.43 5.34 -8.41
C LYS A 253 24.45 5.02 -9.50
N LEU A 254 24.75 3.75 -9.77
CA LEU A 254 25.57 3.34 -10.91
C LEU A 254 24.98 3.86 -12.23
N PRO A 255 25.81 4.20 -13.23
CA PRO A 255 25.34 4.51 -14.58
C PRO A 255 24.44 3.38 -15.12
N MET A 256 23.35 3.73 -15.82
CA MET A 256 22.39 2.75 -16.33
C MET A 256 23.01 1.61 -17.15
N PRO A 257 23.99 1.88 -18.08
CA PRO A 257 24.63 0.80 -18.84
C PRO A 257 25.36 -0.21 -17.93
N GLU A 258 26.00 0.25 -16.88
CA GLU A 258 26.72 -0.62 -15.92
C GLU A 258 25.74 -1.45 -15.09
N LEU A 259 24.67 -0.82 -14.58
CA LEU A 259 23.63 -1.50 -13.81
C LEU A 259 22.91 -2.55 -14.67
N LEU A 260 22.62 -2.24 -15.94
CA LEU A 260 22.01 -3.18 -16.88
C LEU A 260 22.98 -4.34 -17.20
N ALA A 261 24.26 -4.05 -17.44
CA ALA A 261 25.27 -5.09 -17.68
C ALA A 261 25.38 -6.03 -16.48
N LEU A 262 25.34 -5.49 -15.26
CA LEU A 262 25.31 -6.26 -14.02
C LEU A 262 24.08 -7.17 -13.95
N ALA A 263 22.89 -6.62 -14.14
CA ALA A 263 21.64 -7.39 -14.12
C ALA A 263 21.69 -8.54 -15.16
N ARG A 264 22.12 -8.25 -16.38
CA ARG A 264 22.28 -9.25 -17.45
C ARG A 264 23.26 -10.35 -17.09
N SER A 265 24.39 -10.02 -16.47
CA SER A 265 25.42 -11.02 -16.13
C SER A 265 24.91 -12.05 -15.14
N LYS A 266 24.01 -11.68 -14.26
CA LYS A 266 23.51 -12.48 -13.12
C LYS A 266 22.16 -13.15 -13.35
N ALA A 267 21.31 -12.57 -14.20
CA ALA A 267 20.00 -13.14 -14.50
C ALA A 267 20.11 -14.53 -15.14
N GLN A 268 19.26 -15.45 -14.69
CA GLN A 268 19.20 -16.81 -15.21
C GLN A 268 17.94 -16.98 -16.06
N PRO A 269 18.04 -17.67 -17.21
CA PRO A 269 16.87 -17.98 -18.01
C PRO A 269 15.93 -18.89 -17.21
N THR A 270 14.65 -18.57 -17.22
CA THR A 270 13.62 -19.43 -16.62
C THR A 270 13.64 -20.78 -17.35
N PRO A 271 13.77 -21.91 -16.65
CA PRO A 271 13.65 -23.21 -17.29
C PRO A 271 12.27 -23.30 -17.98
N PRO A 272 12.19 -23.96 -19.15
CA PRO A 272 10.91 -24.15 -19.83
C PRO A 272 9.93 -24.87 -18.87
N PRO A 273 8.62 -24.57 -18.94
CA PRO A 273 7.64 -25.28 -18.15
C PRO A 273 7.70 -26.78 -18.51
N LEU A 274 7.77 -27.62 -17.47
CA LEU A 274 7.72 -29.07 -17.59
C LEU A 274 6.37 -29.55 -18.11
#